data_1d1f7f875fe58a8596afb205b9347f5a
#
_entry.id   1d1f7f875fe58a8596afb205b9347f5a
#
_cell.length_a   1.000
_cell.length_b   1.000
_cell.length_c   1.000
_cell.angle_alpha   90.00
_cell.angle_beta   90.00
_cell.angle_gamma   90.00
#
_symmetry.space_group_name_H-M   'P 1'
#
loop_
_entity.id
_entity.type
_entity.pdbx_description
1 polymer ?
#
loop_
_entity_poly.entity_id
_entity_poly.type
_entity_poly.pdbx_seq_one_letter_code
_entity_poly.pdbx_strand_id
1 'polypeptide(L)'
;MAVAKTAPADVMVANFAFGPSAIKVSAGQAVTWTNNDDTPHLITVTGSNQRSEVMLKGQSATLKFDAAGNVAYICGLHPSMKGTVEVAAKL
;
A
#
# COMPACT_ATOMS: atom_id res chain seq x y z
N MET A 1 -19.52 10.31 20.14
CA MET A 1 -18.42 9.49 20.21
C MET A 1 -17.37 9.86 19.21
N ALA A 2 -16.23 9.72 19.62
CA ALA A 2 -15.19 10.05 18.74
C ALA A 2 -15.10 8.98 17.70
N VAL A 3 -15.24 9.39 16.54
CA VAL A 3 -14.95 8.50 15.48
C VAL A 3 -13.51 8.19 15.58
N ALA A 4 -13.22 6.97 15.64
CA ALA A 4 -11.87 6.58 15.56
C ALA A 4 -11.34 7.17 14.29
N LYS A 5 -10.54 8.16 14.47
CA LYS A 5 -9.94 8.75 13.38
C LYS A 5 -9.03 7.76 12.75
N THR A 6 -9.35 7.44 11.56
CA THR A 6 -8.50 6.53 10.82
C THR A 6 -7.28 7.31 10.39
N ALA A 7 -6.19 7.07 11.04
CA ALA A 7 -4.96 7.68 10.61
C ALA A 7 -4.63 7.18 9.22
N PRO A 8 -4.06 8.02 8.37
CA PRO A 8 -3.61 7.54 7.07
C PRO A 8 -2.63 6.39 7.27
N ALA A 9 -2.79 5.35 6.50
CA ALA A 9 -1.87 4.24 6.54
C ALA A 9 -0.70 4.54 5.61
N ASP A 10 0.50 4.46 6.13
CA ASP A 10 1.69 4.76 5.38
C ASP A 10 2.61 3.56 5.34
N VAL A 11 3.18 3.32 4.17
CA VAL A 11 4.18 2.28 3.97
C VAL A 11 5.40 2.93 3.36
N MET A 12 6.55 2.64 3.95
CA MET A 12 7.81 3.14 3.42
C MET A 12 8.42 2.09 2.51
N VAL A 13 8.92 2.51 1.37
CA VAL A 13 9.63 1.63 0.45
C VAL A 13 11.10 1.97 0.54
N ALA A 14 11.90 1.04 1.03
CA ALA A 14 13.33 1.25 1.20
C ALA A 14 14.04 -0.09 1.15
N ASN A 15 15.24 -0.11 0.59
CA ASN A 15 16.07 -1.31 0.52
C ASN A 15 15.33 -2.47 -0.13
N PHE A 16 14.55 -2.19 -1.17
CA PHE A 16 13.75 -3.20 -1.88
C PHE A 16 12.81 -3.96 -0.96
N ALA A 17 12.24 -3.27 0.04
CA ALA A 17 11.29 -3.86 0.97
C ALA A 17 10.22 -2.85 1.33
N PHE A 18 9.06 -3.37 1.73
CA PHE A 18 7.98 -2.55 2.26
C PHE A 18 8.02 -2.57 3.78
N GLY A 19 7.94 -1.41 4.39
CA GLY A 19 7.95 -1.30 5.84
C GLY A 19 6.80 -0.46 6.37
N PRO A 20 5.88 -1.04 7.10
CA PRO A 20 5.72 -2.47 7.38
C PRO A 20 5.23 -3.24 6.16
N SER A 21 5.56 -4.52 6.11
CA SER A 21 5.15 -5.35 4.97
C SER A 21 3.69 -5.80 5.06
N ALA A 22 3.08 -5.68 6.22
CA ALA A 22 1.67 -6.00 6.42
C ALA A 22 1.04 -4.89 7.23
N ILE A 23 -0.07 -4.36 6.75
CA ILE A 23 -0.80 -3.31 7.43
C ILE A 23 -2.28 -3.64 7.47
N LYS A 24 -3.00 -3.00 8.38
CA LYS A 24 -4.43 -3.20 8.55
C LYS A 24 -5.12 -1.85 8.38
N VAL A 25 -6.15 -1.83 7.56
CA VAL A 25 -6.95 -0.63 7.31
C VAL A 25 -8.43 -1.00 7.34
N SER A 26 -9.29 0.01 7.37
CA SER A 26 -10.73 -0.19 7.23
C SER A 26 -11.13 -0.01 5.78
N ALA A 27 -12.20 -0.70 5.37
CA ALA A 27 -12.72 -0.55 4.02
C ALA A 27 -13.02 0.93 3.73
N GLY A 28 -12.61 1.39 2.58
CA GLY A 28 -12.74 2.79 2.19
C GLY A 28 -11.53 3.63 2.53
N GLN A 29 -10.57 3.08 3.24
CA GLN A 29 -9.38 3.81 3.63
C GLN A 29 -8.31 3.72 2.53
N ALA A 30 -7.50 4.75 2.43
CA ALA A 30 -6.39 4.79 1.47
C ALA A 30 -5.09 4.44 2.16
N VAL A 31 -4.16 3.90 1.38
CA VAL A 31 -2.80 3.62 1.82
C VAL A 31 -1.86 4.42 0.94
N THR A 32 -0.88 5.05 1.56
CA THR A 32 0.13 5.82 0.86
C THR A 32 1.48 5.15 1.00
N TRP A 33 2.12 4.89 -0.13
CA TRP A 33 3.49 4.40 -0.17
C TRP A 33 4.41 5.54 -0.54
N THR A 34 5.56 5.61 0.13
CA THR A 34 6.58 6.61 -0.19
C THR A 34 7.88 5.89 -0.51
N ASN A 35 8.45 6.21 -1.66
CA ASN A 35 9.68 5.55 -2.12
C ASN A 35 10.89 6.30 -1.61
N ASN A 36 11.67 5.64 -0.77
CA ASN A 36 12.95 6.18 -0.28
C ASN A 36 14.14 5.49 -0.90
N ASP A 37 13.91 4.63 -1.90
CA ASP A 37 15.00 3.99 -2.63
C ASP A 37 15.43 4.85 -3.80
N ASP A 38 16.69 4.68 -4.21
CA ASP A 38 17.18 5.29 -5.43
C ASP A 38 16.58 4.64 -6.67
N THR A 39 16.02 3.45 -6.53
CA THR A 39 15.44 2.67 -7.61
C THR A 39 13.95 2.98 -7.72
N PRO A 40 13.39 3.12 -8.92
CA PRO A 40 11.95 3.30 -9.06
C PRO A 40 11.18 2.08 -8.61
N HIS A 41 10.01 2.31 -8.02
CA HIS A 41 9.09 1.25 -7.57
C HIS A 41 7.67 1.64 -7.93
N LEU A 42 6.80 0.66 -8.05
CA LEU A 42 5.37 0.91 -8.19
C LEU A 42 4.61 -0.21 -7.50
N ILE A 43 3.37 0.07 -7.11
CA ILE A 43 2.54 -0.88 -6.40
C ILE A 43 1.58 -1.52 -7.40
N THR A 44 1.54 -2.84 -7.42
CA THR A 44 0.59 -3.59 -8.22
C THR A 44 -0.17 -4.53 -7.31
N VAL A 45 -1.50 -4.40 -7.30
CA VAL A 45 -2.36 -5.22 -6.46
C VAL A 45 -2.58 -6.56 -7.16
N THR A 46 -2.24 -7.64 -6.47
CA THR A 46 -2.35 -8.98 -7.02
C THR A 46 -3.82 -9.34 -7.23
N GLY A 47 -4.14 -9.86 -8.39
CA GLY A 47 -5.50 -10.28 -8.69
C GLY A 47 -6.44 -9.15 -9.05
N SER A 48 -5.91 -7.97 -9.30
CA SER A 48 -6.70 -6.79 -9.62
C SER A 48 -5.98 -5.98 -10.68
N ASN A 49 -6.69 -5.06 -11.31
CA ASN A 49 -6.06 -4.11 -12.22
C ASN A 49 -5.55 -2.88 -11.51
N GLN A 50 -5.72 -2.82 -10.20
CA GLN A 50 -5.33 -1.64 -9.43
C GLN A 50 -3.82 -1.57 -9.31
N ARG A 51 -3.27 -0.42 -9.63
CA ARG A 51 -1.83 -0.21 -9.51
C ARG A 51 -1.55 1.27 -9.37
N SER A 52 -0.39 1.58 -8.83
CA SER A 52 0.05 2.96 -8.71
C SER A 52 0.87 3.38 -9.93
N GLU A 53 1.16 4.66 -10.01
CA GLU A 53 2.17 5.15 -10.93
C GLU A 53 3.54 4.83 -10.38
N VAL A 54 4.54 4.90 -11.25
CA VAL A 54 5.93 4.69 -10.82
C VAL A 54 6.33 5.81 -9.88
N MET A 55 6.95 5.43 -8.76
CA MET A 55 7.47 6.37 -7.78
C MET A 55 8.98 6.42 -7.89
N LEU A 56 9.51 7.59 -8.17
CA LEU A 56 10.94 7.84 -8.06
C LEU A 56 11.26 8.20 -6.61
N LYS A 57 12.54 8.29 -6.28
CA LYS A 57 12.93 8.57 -4.90
C LYS A 57 12.25 9.84 -4.39
N GLY A 58 11.65 9.75 -3.22
CA GLY A 58 10.96 10.86 -2.59
C GLY A 58 9.51 11.01 -3.01
N GLN A 59 9.06 10.25 -3.99
CA GLN A 59 7.68 10.34 -4.46
C GLN A 59 6.78 9.36 -3.72
N SER A 60 5.49 9.68 -3.71
CA SER A 60 4.49 8.87 -3.03
C SER A 60 3.37 8.50 -3.98
N ALA A 61 2.67 7.41 -3.66
CA ALA A 61 1.48 7.01 -4.39
C ALA A 61 0.44 6.53 -3.39
N THR A 62 -0.82 6.77 -3.69
CA THR A 62 -1.92 6.42 -2.79
C THR A 62 -2.93 5.58 -3.54
N LEU A 63 -3.33 4.47 -2.92
CA LEU A 63 -4.38 3.61 -3.44
C LEU A 63 -5.45 3.44 -2.38
N LYS A 64 -6.71 3.39 -2.81
CA LYS A 64 -7.85 3.23 -1.92
C LYS A 64 -8.34 1.79 -1.96
N PHE A 65 -8.68 1.25 -0.81
CA PHE A 65 -9.13 -0.14 -0.69
C PHE A 65 -10.56 -0.16 -0.16
N ASP A 66 -11.52 -0.50 -1.03
CA ASP A 66 -12.94 -0.44 -0.69
C ASP A 66 -13.51 -1.77 -0.23
N ALA A 67 -12.92 -2.88 -0.67
CA ALA A 67 -13.46 -4.20 -0.38
C ALA A 67 -12.71 -4.84 0.77
N ALA A 68 -13.45 -5.41 1.73
CA ALA A 68 -12.84 -6.12 2.85
C ALA A 68 -12.15 -7.38 2.37
N GLY A 69 -11.08 -7.76 3.06
CA GLY A 69 -10.34 -8.96 2.75
C GLY A 69 -8.84 -8.72 2.82
N ASN A 70 -8.09 -9.76 2.60
CA ASN A 70 -6.64 -9.66 2.55
C ASN A 70 -6.21 -9.38 1.11
N VAL A 71 -5.49 -8.29 0.93
CA VAL A 71 -5.06 -7.85 -0.39
C VAL A 71 -3.55 -7.96 -0.46
N ALA A 72 -3.06 -8.77 -1.37
CA ALA A 72 -1.62 -8.89 -1.60
C ALA A 72 -1.20 -7.89 -2.68
N TYR A 73 -0.02 -7.34 -2.53
CA TYR A 73 0.53 -6.47 -3.55
C TYR A 73 2.02 -6.75 -3.72
N ILE A 74 2.53 -6.35 -4.85
CA ILE A 74 3.96 -6.49 -5.17
C ILE A 74 4.45 -5.19 -5.77
N CYS A 75 5.76 -5.06 -5.87
CA CYS A 75 6.33 -4.03 -6.72
C CYS A 75 6.29 -4.51 -8.15
N GLY A 76 5.66 -3.75 -9.04
CA GLY A 76 5.52 -4.16 -10.42
C GLY A 76 6.84 -4.28 -11.17
N LEU A 77 7.89 -3.62 -10.68
CA LEU A 77 9.23 -3.68 -11.30
C LEU A 77 10.12 -4.72 -10.63
N HIS A 78 9.78 -5.11 -9.39
CA HIS A 78 10.57 -6.06 -8.61
C HIS A 78 9.61 -7.03 -7.92
N PRO A 79 9.12 -8.06 -8.62
CA PRO A 79 8.04 -8.90 -8.08
C PRO A 79 8.36 -9.67 -6.81
N SER A 80 9.62 -9.76 -6.42
CA SER A 80 9.97 -10.39 -5.15
C SER A 80 9.64 -9.49 -3.95
N MET A 81 9.42 -8.20 -4.17
CA MET A 81 8.97 -7.29 -3.13
C MET A 81 7.47 -7.47 -2.93
N LYS A 82 7.08 -7.95 -1.77
CA LYS A 82 5.68 -8.30 -1.49
C LYS A 82 5.20 -7.65 -0.22
N GLY A 83 3.93 -7.30 -0.20
CA GLY A 83 3.28 -6.78 0.99
C GLY A 83 1.83 -7.21 1.03
N THR A 84 1.18 -6.91 2.14
CA THR A 84 -0.22 -7.27 2.36
C THR A 84 -0.94 -6.12 3.03
N VAL A 85 -2.16 -5.86 2.57
CA VAL A 85 -3.09 -4.95 3.23
C VAL A 85 -4.28 -5.78 3.70
N GLU A 86 -4.49 -5.83 4.99
CA GLU A 86 -5.69 -6.46 5.54
C GLU A 86 -6.76 -5.37 5.64
N VAL A 87 -7.83 -5.52 4.87
CA VAL A 87 -8.91 -4.54 4.85
C VAL A 87 -10.05 -5.07 5.68
N ALA A 88 -10.30 -4.43 6.83
CA ALA A 88 -11.38 -4.84 7.71
C ALA A 88 -12.68 -4.25 7.21
N ALA A 89 -13.76 -5.01 7.41
CA ALA A 89 -15.07 -4.52 7.02
C ALA A 89 -15.41 -3.27 7.79
N LYS A 90 -16.01 -2.33 7.11
CA LYS A 90 -16.45 -1.10 7.76
C LYS A 90 -17.74 -1.38 8.50
N LEU A 91 -17.80 -0.99 9.76
CA LEU A 91 -19.00 -1.19 10.58
C LEU A 91 -19.99 -0.05 10.42
#